data_6b3d8eff6e18a6b3a90a9a06ca7f12aa
#
_entry.id   6b3d8eff6e18a6b3a90a9a06ca7f12aa
#
_cell.length_a   1.000
_cell.length_b   1.000
_cell.length_c   1.000
_cell.angle_alpha   90.00
_cell.angle_beta   90.00
_cell.angle_gamma   90.00
#
_symmetry.space_group_name_H-M   'P 1'
#
loop_
_entity.id
_entity.type
_entity.pdbx_description
1 polymer ?
#
loop_
_entity_poly.entity_id
_entity_poly.type
_entity_poly.pdbx_seq_one_letter_code
_entity_poly.pdbx_strand_id
1 'polypeptide(L)'
;MKDEKFIERIHIEKDVVPLYQRIQNDTAPIYIWGIGALANNLPAYCRAHSINVQGFFVDTGKNTDFFQGLPVYELNELIEKYSSFSVIIGHSNYEDGLKRLEGIPNIGNVYFLTSLCYEIYHPIANEFMKREEEAVNCIFADLQDDLSRECLCSYFEARINDNARYMFPYYKKGTTYWINDIFELTCDELLLDVGACVGDAILSFADSVSGQYKGIIAAEPDEQNFSKLRANMIKRGVDNVIFRQECLYDQDGYVYFEGEKERGGICGDTGRGRSCPAITIDSLCRELAVEQSLSIIKINFPFSVPEILWGARGILQKTKPKIIIRAGFDEKVLLASYRAIKEINPQYCIHLRYTLGIPQGLTLFAV
;
A
#
# COMPACT_ATOMS: atom_id res chain seq x y z
N MET A 1 -5.64 -9.78 28.98
CA MET A 1 -5.08 -9.14 27.77
C MET A 1 -5.57 -7.69 27.51
N LYS A 2 -6.46 -7.12 28.33
CA LYS A 2 -6.93 -5.72 28.15
C LYS A 2 -5.99 -4.63 28.71
N ASP A 3 -4.93 -4.98 29.40
CA ASP A 3 -4.02 -4.03 30.07
C ASP A 3 -2.62 -3.98 29.46
N GLU A 4 -2.34 -4.78 28.41
CA GLU A 4 -1.03 -4.79 27.74
C GLU A 4 -0.92 -3.59 26.80
N LYS A 5 0.10 -2.74 27.02
CA LYS A 5 0.36 -1.58 26.18
C LYS A 5 1.16 -2.01 24.94
N PHE A 6 0.86 -1.38 23.80
CA PHE A 6 1.57 -1.59 22.55
C PHE A 6 3.09 -1.47 22.70
N ILE A 7 3.57 -0.45 23.42
CA ILE A 7 5.03 -0.20 23.58
C ILE A 7 5.75 -1.31 24.33
N GLU A 8 5.04 -2.08 25.16
CA GLU A 8 5.60 -3.22 25.90
C GLU A 8 5.74 -4.46 25.01
N ARG A 9 5.01 -4.49 23.89
CA ARG A 9 4.97 -5.60 22.95
C ARG A 9 6.03 -5.50 21.87
N ILE A 10 6.42 -4.29 21.46
CA ILE A 10 7.34 -4.08 20.35
C ILE A 10 8.80 -4.14 20.80
N HIS A 11 9.64 -4.68 19.92
CA HIS A 11 11.08 -4.66 20.08
C HIS A 11 11.69 -3.42 19.46
N ILE A 12 12.36 -2.60 20.28
CA ILE A 12 13.13 -1.43 19.81
C ILE A 12 14.62 -1.71 20.05
N GLU A 13 15.40 -1.73 18.99
CA GLU A 13 16.86 -1.90 19.05
C GLU A 13 17.49 -0.67 19.75
N LYS A 14 18.51 -0.91 20.58
CA LYS A 14 19.15 0.17 21.36
C LYS A 14 19.91 1.17 20.49
N ASP A 15 20.58 0.66 19.46
CA ASP A 15 21.47 1.45 18.58
C ASP A 15 21.07 1.23 17.12
N VAL A 16 19.91 1.81 16.74
CA VAL A 16 19.41 1.71 15.37
C VAL A 16 20.33 2.50 14.44
N VAL A 17 21.04 1.77 13.58
CA VAL A 17 21.75 2.40 12.46
C VAL A 17 20.78 2.51 11.29
N PRO A 18 20.42 3.73 10.84
CA PRO A 18 19.52 3.94 9.72
C PRO A 18 19.96 3.16 8.47
N LEU A 19 19.01 2.64 7.72
CA LEU A 19 19.30 1.82 6.54
C LEU A 19 20.22 2.53 5.55
N TYR A 20 20.00 3.83 5.31
CA TYR A 20 20.85 4.60 4.40
C TYR A 20 22.30 4.65 4.87
N GLN A 21 22.57 4.73 6.19
CA GLN A 21 23.93 4.69 6.73
C GLN A 21 24.55 3.31 6.59
N ARG A 22 23.77 2.24 6.81
CA ARG A 22 24.23 0.87 6.56
C ARG A 22 24.64 0.67 5.10
N ILE A 23 23.87 1.23 4.17
CA ILE A 23 24.17 1.17 2.74
C ILE A 23 25.38 2.05 2.38
N GLN A 24 25.49 3.26 2.93
CA GLN A 24 26.64 4.15 2.71
C GLN A 24 27.96 3.54 3.19
N ASN A 25 27.94 2.80 4.29
CA ASN A 25 29.10 2.13 4.86
C ASN A 25 29.48 0.84 4.14
N ASP A 26 28.68 0.40 3.17
CA ASP A 26 29.00 -0.76 2.35
C ASP A 26 30.09 -0.42 1.33
N THR A 27 31.14 -1.21 1.35
CA THR A 27 32.31 -1.00 0.45
C THR A 27 32.18 -1.77 -0.87
N ALA A 28 31.21 -2.69 -0.98
CA ALA A 28 30.93 -3.42 -2.21
C ALA A 28 30.15 -2.56 -3.22
N PRO A 29 30.29 -2.80 -4.52
CA PRO A 29 29.44 -2.17 -5.53
C PRO A 29 27.96 -2.49 -5.25
N ILE A 30 27.09 -1.46 -5.31
CA ILE A 30 25.67 -1.58 -4.97
C ILE A 30 24.84 -1.53 -6.25
N TYR A 31 23.93 -2.48 -6.40
CA TYR A 31 22.99 -2.60 -7.48
C TYR A 31 21.55 -2.70 -7.00
N ILE A 32 20.60 -2.18 -7.78
CA ILE A 32 19.17 -2.32 -7.51
C ILE A 32 18.63 -3.50 -8.32
N TRP A 33 17.99 -4.44 -7.67
CA TRP A 33 17.34 -5.56 -8.34
C TRP A 33 15.91 -5.24 -8.75
N GLY A 34 15.67 -5.30 -10.07
CA GLY A 34 14.38 -5.03 -10.71
C GLY A 34 14.28 -3.65 -11.34
N ILE A 35 13.43 -3.55 -12.37
CA ILE A 35 13.14 -2.34 -13.15
C ILE A 35 11.64 -2.04 -13.19
N GLY A 36 10.89 -2.48 -12.17
CA GLY A 36 9.46 -2.26 -12.03
C GLY A 36 9.11 -0.94 -11.34
N ALA A 37 7.81 -0.76 -11.07
CA ALA A 37 7.26 0.47 -10.49
C ALA A 37 7.93 0.87 -9.15
N LEU A 38 8.23 -0.11 -8.28
CA LEU A 38 8.90 0.17 -7.00
C LEU A 38 10.35 0.62 -7.18
N ALA A 39 11.06 0.07 -8.17
CA ALA A 39 12.42 0.45 -8.48
C ALA A 39 12.56 1.90 -8.98
N ASN A 40 11.48 2.49 -9.52
CA ASN A 40 11.49 3.89 -10.01
C ASN A 40 11.89 4.91 -8.93
N ASN A 41 11.56 4.66 -7.66
CA ASN A 41 11.77 5.61 -6.58
C ASN A 41 13.15 5.46 -5.91
N LEU A 42 13.79 4.31 -6.07
CA LEU A 42 15.05 4.01 -5.40
C LEU A 42 16.20 4.95 -5.78
N PRO A 43 16.38 5.37 -7.06
CA PRO A 43 17.42 6.35 -7.40
C PRO A 43 17.25 7.71 -6.69
N ALA A 44 16.01 8.15 -6.45
CA ALA A 44 15.75 9.38 -5.70
C ALA A 44 16.16 9.23 -4.23
N TYR A 45 15.78 8.11 -3.60
CA TYR A 45 16.24 7.75 -2.26
C TYR A 45 17.76 7.69 -2.18
N CYS A 46 18.41 7.00 -3.11
CA CYS A 46 19.87 6.87 -3.12
C CYS A 46 20.57 8.22 -3.27
N ARG A 47 20.08 9.10 -4.18
CA ARG A 47 20.62 10.46 -4.33
C ARG A 47 20.45 11.30 -3.07
N ALA A 48 19.25 11.27 -2.46
CA ALA A 48 18.97 12.03 -1.24
C ALA A 48 19.90 11.66 -0.08
N HIS A 49 20.33 10.41 -0.04
CA HIS A 49 21.23 9.89 0.99
C HIS A 49 22.68 9.68 0.51
N SER A 50 23.10 10.27 -0.61
CA SER A 50 24.46 10.14 -1.14
C SER A 50 24.94 8.67 -1.29
N ILE A 51 24.02 7.76 -1.61
CA ILE A 51 24.33 6.34 -1.88
C ILE A 51 24.71 6.21 -3.36
N ASN A 52 25.90 5.67 -3.64
CA ASN A 52 26.39 5.47 -4.98
C ASN A 52 25.93 4.11 -5.54
N VAL A 53 24.81 4.10 -6.28
CA VAL A 53 24.30 2.92 -6.98
C VAL A 53 24.91 2.84 -8.37
N GLN A 54 25.48 1.67 -8.73
CA GLN A 54 26.16 1.44 -10.01
C GLN A 54 25.21 1.15 -11.17
N GLY A 55 23.98 0.70 -10.87
CA GLY A 55 22.98 0.35 -11.89
C GLY A 55 21.86 -0.52 -11.33
N PHE A 56 21.09 -1.03 -12.26
CA PHE A 56 20.04 -2.00 -12.01
C PHE A 56 20.45 -3.37 -12.54
N PHE A 57 19.81 -4.41 -12.05
CA PHE A 57 19.88 -5.71 -12.71
C PHE A 57 18.54 -6.44 -12.68
N VAL A 58 18.40 -7.36 -13.62
CA VAL A 58 17.31 -8.33 -13.73
C VAL A 58 17.90 -9.74 -13.76
N ASP A 59 17.11 -10.76 -13.53
CA ASP A 59 17.58 -12.13 -13.53
C ASP A 59 18.11 -12.54 -14.91
N THR A 60 17.23 -12.43 -15.92
CA THR A 60 17.52 -12.72 -17.34
C THR A 60 16.54 -11.97 -18.21
N GLY A 61 16.86 -11.84 -19.52
CA GLY A 61 15.94 -11.27 -20.48
C GLY A 61 15.75 -9.76 -20.33
N LYS A 62 16.84 -9.03 -20.08
CA LYS A 62 16.77 -7.56 -20.05
C LYS A 62 16.19 -7.03 -21.37
N ASN A 63 15.23 -6.14 -21.23
CA ASN A 63 14.53 -5.52 -22.35
C ASN A 63 14.95 -4.06 -22.59
N THR A 64 15.89 -3.56 -21.81
CA THR A 64 16.46 -2.21 -21.92
C THR A 64 17.88 -2.19 -21.36
N ASP A 65 18.72 -1.35 -21.94
CA ASP A 65 20.10 -1.14 -21.47
C ASP A 65 20.21 -0.06 -20.38
N PHE A 66 19.18 0.78 -20.23
CA PHE A 66 19.14 1.84 -19.23
C PHE A 66 17.76 1.94 -18.59
N PHE A 67 17.75 2.22 -17.29
CA PHE A 67 16.56 2.50 -16.53
C PHE A 67 16.85 3.65 -15.54
N GLN A 68 16.00 4.66 -15.51
CA GLN A 68 16.19 5.87 -14.67
C GLN A 68 17.58 6.52 -14.82
N GLY A 69 18.15 6.47 -16.03
CA GLY A 69 19.47 7.03 -16.33
C GLY A 69 20.67 6.19 -15.88
N LEU A 70 20.43 5.01 -15.31
CA LEU A 70 21.46 4.06 -14.89
C LEU A 70 21.44 2.81 -15.77
N PRO A 71 22.61 2.15 -15.96
CA PRO A 71 22.71 0.94 -16.77
C PRO A 71 21.95 -0.24 -16.14
N VAL A 72 21.42 -1.11 -16.99
CA VAL A 72 20.75 -2.35 -16.60
C VAL A 72 21.59 -3.54 -17.02
N TYR A 73 21.79 -4.47 -16.11
CA TYR A 73 22.57 -5.69 -16.29
C TYR A 73 21.69 -6.92 -16.14
N GLU A 74 22.14 -8.06 -16.65
CA GLU A 74 21.66 -9.36 -16.18
C GLU A 74 22.47 -9.83 -14.97
N LEU A 75 21.86 -10.63 -14.11
CA LEU A 75 22.53 -11.12 -12.90
C LEU A 75 23.87 -11.81 -13.22
N ASN A 76 23.91 -12.61 -14.28
CA ASN A 76 25.12 -13.33 -14.68
C ASN A 76 26.27 -12.37 -15.07
N GLU A 77 25.95 -11.22 -15.70
CA GLU A 77 26.97 -10.22 -16.04
C GLU A 77 27.63 -9.65 -14.77
N LEU A 78 26.86 -9.49 -13.69
CA LEU A 78 27.42 -9.02 -12.42
C LEU A 78 28.21 -10.10 -11.69
N ILE A 79 27.75 -11.37 -11.73
CA ILE A 79 28.48 -12.52 -11.16
C ILE A 79 29.84 -12.70 -11.81
N GLU A 80 29.93 -12.53 -13.14
CA GLU A 80 31.20 -12.60 -13.89
C GLU A 80 32.12 -11.42 -13.60
N LYS A 81 31.53 -10.23 -13.39
CA LYS A 81 32.28 -8.97 -13.22
C LYS A 81 32.84 -8.77 -11.81
N TYR A 82 32.12 -9.21 -10.78
CA TYR A 82 32.45 -8.91 -9.39
C TYR A 82 32.58 -10.18 -8.53
N SER A 83 33.59 -10.21 -7.69
CA SER A 83 33.73 -11.24 -6.65
C SER A 83 32.71 -11.06 -5.54
N SER A 84 32.28 -9.82 -5.29
CA SER A 84 31.19 -9.48 -4.36
C SER A 84 30.51 -8.18 -4.77
N PHE A 85 29.16 -8.11 -4.67
CA PHE A 85 28.36 -6.90 -4.82
C PHE A 85 27.13 -6.95 -3.90
N SER A 86 26.62 -5.80 -3.51
CA SER A 86 25.46 -5.68 -2.62
C SER A 86 24.21 -5.28 -3.38
N VAL A 87 23.05 -5.64 -2.86
CA VAL A 87 21.77 -5.56 -3.54
C VAL A 87 20.76 -4.76 -2.74
N ILE A 88 20.11 -3.78 -3.37
CA ILE A 88 18.87 -3.16 -2.87
C ILE A 88 17.71 -3.81 -3.62
N ILE A 89 16.75 -4.41 -2.91
CA ILE A 89 15.59 -5.04 -3.54
C ILE A 89 14.61 -3.97 -4.03
N GLY A 90 14.36 -3.95 -5.33
CA GLY A 90 13.49 -2.99 -6.02
C GLY A 90 12.09 -3.52 -6.36
N HIS A 91 11.61 -4.56 -5.65
CA HIS A 91 10.28 -5.14 -5.84
C HIS A 91 9.65 -5.53 -4.50
N SER A 92 8.33 -5.74 -4.47
CA SER A 92 7.57 -6.00 -3.24
C SER A 92 7.66 -7.42 -2.71
N ASN A 93 8.19 -8.35 -3.49
CA ASN A 93 8.30 -9.75 -3.10
C ASN A 93 9.64 -10.04 -2.41
N TYR A 94 9.81 -9.51 -1.21
CA TYR A 94 11.08 -9.57 -0.48
C TYR A 94 11.50 -10.99 -0.13
N GLU A 95 10.57 -11.84 0.29
CA GLU A 95 10.87 -13.22 0.72
C GLU A 95 11.42 -14.07 -0.44
N ASP A 96 10.73 -14.05 -1.59
CA ASP A 96 11.21 -14.77 -2.77
C ASP A 96 12.51 -14.16 -3.29
N GLY A 97 12.62 -12.82 -3.21
CA GLY A 97 13.84 -12.13 -3.56
C GLY A 97 15.02 -12.60 -2.73
N LEU A 98 14.85 -12.70 -1.43
CA LEU A 98 15.90 -13.18 -0.54
C LEU A 98 16.27 -14.62 -0.85
N LYS A 99 15.28 -15.53 -0.94
CA LYS A 99 15.50 -16.95 -1.28
C LYS A 99 16.23 -17.12 -2.61
N ARG A 100 15.94 -16.27 -3.61
CA ARG A 100 16.60 -16.34 -4.91
C ARG A 100 18.05 -15.89 -4.86
N LEU A 101 18.40 -14.93 -4.01
CA LEU A 101 19.76 -14.46 -3.82
C LEU A 101 20.58 -15.38 -2.90
N GLU A 102 19.91 -16.19 -2.07
CA GLU A 102 20.54 -17.20 -1.24
C GLU A 102 21.28 -18.22 -2.11
N GLY A 103 22.51 -18.51 -1.73
CA GLY A 103 23.36 -19.46 -2.46
C GLY A 103 24.13 -18.88 -3.66
N ILE A 104 23.99 -17.59 -3.95
CA ILE A 104 24.83 -16.88 -4.91
C ILE A 104 26.04 -16.31 -4.16
N PRO A 105 27.26 -16.87 -4.32
CA PRO A 105 28.40 -16.52 -3.47
C PRO A 105 28.90 -15.08 -3.68
N ASN A 106 28.56 -14.46 -4.81
CA ASN A 106 28.92 -13.07 -5.14
C ASN A 106 28.01 -12.03 -4.50
N ILE A 107 26.89 -12.45 -3.87
CA ILE A 107 25.98 -11.52 -3.17
C ILE A 107 26.55 -11.23 -1.78
N GLY A 108 26.82 -9.94 -1.54
CA GLY A 108 27.20 -9.42 -0.25
C GLY A 108 25.97 -9.11 0.62
N ASN A 109 25.77 -7.84 0.97
CA ASN A 109 24.61 -7.43 1.74
C ASN A 109 23.35 -7.31 0.86
N VAL A 110 22.19 -7.66 1.44
CA VAL A 110 20.88 -7.48 0.82
C VAL A 110 20.06 -6.51 1.66
N TYR A 111 19.66 -5.41 1.05
CA TYR A 111 18.96 -4.30 1.67
C TYR A 111 17.50 -4.25 1.26
N PHE A 112 16.62 -3.99 2.23
CA PHE A 112 15.18 -3.91 2.07
C PHE A 112 14.69 -2.58 2.62
N LEU A 113 13.93 -1.81 1.84
CA LEU A 113 13.31 -0.60 2.35
C LEU A 113 12.09 -0.95 3.22
N THR A 114 11.92 -0.25 4.34
CA THR A 114 10.78 -0.43 5.25
C THR A 114 9.55 0.35 4.80
N SER A 115 9.75 1.33 3.93
CA SER A 115 8.69 2.09 3.28
C SER A 115 9.18 2.55 1.91
N LEU A 116 8.30 2.53 0.93
CA LEU A 116 8.53 3.08 -0.41
C LEU A 116 7.58 4.26 -0.65
N CYS A 117 7.30 5.06 0.39
CA CYS A 117 6.48 6.24 0.27
C CYS A 117 7.05 7.24 -0.74
N TYR A 118 6.17 7.98 -1.35
CA TYR A 118 6.26 8.68 -2.61
C TYR A 118 7.42 9.66 -2.79
N GLU A 119 8.04 10.17 -1.75
CA GLU A 119 9.09 11.17 -1.91
C GLU A 119 10.38 10.75 -1.22
N ILE A 120 10.41 10.68 0.09
CA ILE A 120 11.60 10.34 0.85
C ILE A 120 11.20 9.42 1.98
N TYR A 121 11.86 8.27 2.04
CA TYR A 121 11.73 7.36 3.16
C TYR A 121 12.23 8.03 4.44
N HIS A 122 11.40 7.99 5.46
CA HIS A 122 11.76 8.38 6.82
C HIS A 122 11.44 7.24 7.80
N PRO A 123 12.39 6.79 8.63
CA PRO A 123 12.06 5.93 9.76
C PRO A 123 11.12 6.70 10.71
N ILE A 124 10.31 5.96 11.48
CA ILE A 124 9.46 6.58 12.49
C ILE A 124 10.38 7.16 13.58
N ALA A 125 10.27 8.47 13.81
CA ALA A 125 11.03 9.11 14.86
C ALA A 125 10.46 8.76 16.25
N ASN A 126 11.33 8.69 17.27
CA ASN A 126 10.91 8.49 18.65
C ASN A 126 9.91 9.54 19.14
N GLU A 127 10.01 10.78 18.64
CA GLU A 127 9.06 11.86 18.95
C GLU A 127 7.66 11.56 18.41
N PHE A 128 7.56 10.96 17.22
CA PHE A 128 6.27 10.51 16.69
C PHE A 128 5.62 9.48 17.61
N MET A 129 6.37 8.46 18.02
CA MET A 129 5.86 7.41 18.91
C MET A 129 5.38 7.98 20.24
N LYS A 130 6.12 8.93 20.84
CA LYS A 130 5.71 9.59 22.08
C LYS A 130 4.43 10.42 21.91
N ARG A 131 4.30 11.12 20.78
CA ARG A 131 3.13 11.96 20.51
C ARG A 131 1.88 11.14 20.22
N GLU A 132 2.02 10.04 19.50
CA GLU A 132 0.91 9.21 19.04
C GLU A 132 0.70 7.95 19.89
N GLU A 133 1.40 7.81 21.03
CA GLU A 133 1.34 6.63 21.89
C GLU A 133 -0.09 6.24 22.27
N GLU A 134 -0.91 7.21 22.67
CA GLU A 134 -2.32 6.97 23.03
C GLU A 134 -3.10 6.42 21.82
N ALA A 135 -2.93 7.00 20.63
CA ALA A 135 -3.62 6.56 19.43
C ALA A 135 -3.20 5.14 19.01
N VAL A 136 -1.91 4.82 19.11
CA VAL A 136 -1.40 3.47 18.80
C VAL A 136 -1.90 2.46 19.84
N ASN A 137 -1.94 2.81 21.11
CA ASN A 137 -2.53 1.96 22.15
C ASN A 137 -4.05 1.74 21.92
N CYS A 138 -4.79 2.77 21.50
CA CYS A 138 -6.21 2.63 21.17
C CYS A 138 -6.45 1.64 20.02
N ILE A 139 -5.72 1.78 18.90
CA ILE A 139 -5.89 0.81 17.79
C ILE A 139 -5.46 -0.59 18.23
N PHE A 140 -4.33 -0.73 18.94
CA PHE A 140 -3.84 -2.03 19.43
C PHE A 140 -4.86 -2.76 20.31
N ALA A 141 -5.48 -2.04 21.22
CA ALA A 141 -6.52 -2.59 22.13
C ALA A 141 -7.81 -2.98 21.40
N ASP A 142 -8.14 -2.27 20.32
CA ASP A 142 -9.37 -2.47 19.54
C ASP A 142 -9.24 -3.58 18.47
N LEU A 143 -8.02 -4.00 18.13
CA LEU A 143 -7.80 -5.09 17.19
C LEU A 143 -8.40 -6.41 17.67
N GLN A 144 -9.15 -7.08 16.79
CA GLN A 144 -10.01 -8.21 17.15
C GLN A 144 -9.27 -9.54 17.33
N ASP A 145 -8.07 -9.68 16.74
CA ASP A 145 -7.31 -10.92 16.78
C ASP A 145 -5.80 -10.70 16.97
N ASP A 146 -5.10 -11.76 17.38
CA ASP A 146 -3.67 -11.69 17.68
C ASP A 146 -2.82 -11.46 16.41
N LEU A 147 -3.23 -12.01 15.26
CA LEU A 147 -2.51 -11.77 14.01
C LEU A 147 -2.55 -10.30 13.61
N SER A 148 -3.69 -9.62 13.84
CA SER A 148 -3.80 -8.16 13.64
C SER A 148 -2.85 -7.39 14.55
N ARG A 149 -2.72 -7.79 15.81
CA ARG A 149 -1.78 -7.18 16.77
C ARG A 149 -0.33 -7.39 16.34
N GLU A 150 0.01 -8.60 15.92
CA GLU A 150 1.34 -8.91 15.39
C GLU A 150 1.66 -8.13 14.10
N CYS A 151 0.69 -7.98 13.20
CA CYS A 151 0.85 -7.13 12.01
C CYS A 151 1.11 -5.67 12.38
N LEU A 152 0.41 -5.12 13.38
CA LEU A 152 0.66 -3.76 13.88
C LEU A 152 2.06 -3.64 14.50
N CYS A 153 2.42 -4.56 15.39
CA CYS A 153 3.73 -4.57 16.04
C CYS A 153 4.85 -4.64 15.00
N SER A 154 4.80 -5.61 14.11
CA SER A 154 5.83 -5.81 13.08
C SER A 154 5.98 -4.62 12.12
N TYR A 155 4.89 -3.93 11.81
CA TYR A 155 4.91 -2.72 11.00
C TYR A 155 5.68 -1.58 11.69
N PHE A 156 5.39 -1.33 12.98
CA PHE A 156 6.08 -0.31 13.74
C PHE A 156 7.54 -0.71 14.05
N GLU A 157 7.79 -1.96 14.42
CA GLU A 157 9.15 -2.48 14.62
C GLU A 157 10.02 -2.30 13.38
N ALA A 158 9.50 -2.67 12.21
CA ALA A 158 10.20 -2.51 10.94
C ALA A 158 10.54 -1.05 10.65
N ARG A 159 9.62 -0.14 10.95
CA ARG A 159 9.78 1.30 10.70
C ARG A 159 10.67 1.99 11.71
N ILE A 160 10.60 1.60 13.00
CA ILE A 160 11.43 2.17 14.08
C ILE A 160 12.86 1.67 13.96
N ASN A 161 13.04 0.37 13.77
CA ASN A 161 14.36 -0.27 13.65
C ASN A 161 14.95 -0.18 12.25
N ASP A 162 14.23 0.43 11.32
CA ASP A 162 14.61 0.53 9.90
C ASP A 162 15.00 -0.81 9.28
N ASN A 163 14.20 -1.85 9.54
CA ASN A 163 14.48 -3.22 9.16
C ASN A 163 13.19 -3.95 8.71
N ALA A 164 12.98 -4.07 7.40
CA ALA A 164 11.79 -4.72 6.84
C ALA A 164 11.62 -6.20 7.21
N ARG A 165 12.66 -6.86 7.72
CA ARG A 165 12.59 -8.29 8.11
C ARG A 165 11.58 -8.57 9.22
N TYR A 166 11.26 -7.59 10.07
CA TYR A 166 10.20 -7.72 11.07
C TYR A 166 8.83 -8.05 10.46
N MET A 167 8.55 -7.62 9.24
CA MET A 167 7.28 -7.87 8.55
C MET A 167 7.18 -9.25 7.88
N PHE A 168 8.32 -9.91 7.58
CA PHE A 168 8.35 -11.15 6.80
C PHE A 168 7.51 -12.30 7.38
N PRO A 169 7.50 -12.56 8.70
CA PRO A 169 6.73 -13.66 9.28
C PRO A 169 5.22 -13.55 9.07
N TYR A 170 4.71 -12.33 8.89
CA TYR A 170 3.28 -12.03 8.84
C TYR A 170 2.74 -11.80 7.42
N TYR A 171 3.63 -11.79 6.42
CA TYR A 171 3.25 -11.70 5.01
C TYR A 171 3.22 -13.09 4.37
N LYS A 172 2.13 -13.39 3.68
CA LYS A 172 2.02 -14.60 2.85
C LYS A 172 1.89 -14.19 1.39
N LYS A 173 2.76 -14.74 0.55
CA LYS A 173 2.72 -14.52 -0.90
C LYS A 173 1.35 -14.89 -1.48
N GLY A 174 0.84 -14.03 -2.37
CA GLY A 174 -0.45 -14.25 -3.01
C GLY A 174 -1.66 -13.81 -2.17
N THR A 175 -1.45 -13.32 -0.94
CA THR A 175 -2.53 -12.71 -0.16
C THR A 175 -3.02 -11.45 -0.87
N THR A 176 -4.32 -11.38 -1.11
CA THR A 176 -5.00 -10.23 -1.71
C THR A 176 -5.85 -9.51 -0.67
N TYR A 177 -6.66 -8.53 -1.08
CA TYR A 177 -7.64 -7.89 -0.19
C TYR A 177 -8.80 -8.80 0.24
N TRP A 178 -8.98 -9.91 -0.45
CA TRP A 178 -10.14 -10.80 -0.31
C TRP A 178 -9.77 -11.98 0.62
N ILE A 179 -9.80 -11.71 1.93
CA ILE A 179 -9.26 -12.62 2.96
C ILE A 179 -10.41 -13.28 3.72
N ASN A 180 -10.53 -14.59 3.59
CA ASN A 180 -11.62 -15.36 4.18
C ASN A 180 -11.53 -15.52 5.71
N ASP A 181 -10.40 -15.20 6.34
CA ASP A 181 -10.26 -15.26 7.80
C ASP A 181 -10.87 -14.02 8.52
N ILE A 182 -11.23 -12.98 7.78
CA ILE A 182 -11.88 -11.77 8.31
C ILE A 182 -13.37 -11.72 7.91
N PHE A 183 -13.66 -12.00 6.64
CA PHE A 183 -15.02 -12.02 6.11
C PHE A 183 -15.15 -12.95 4.91
N GLU A 184 -16.33 -13.51 4.70
CA GLU A 184 -16.65 -14.29 3.51
C GLU A 184 -17.22 -13.40 2.41
N LEU A 185 -16.80 -13.65 1.18
CA LEU A 185 -17.40 -13.05 -0.02
C LEU A 185 -18.59 -13.88 -0.49
N THR A 186 -19.64 -13.19 -0.90
CA THR A 186 -20.85 -13.81 -1.45
C THR A 186 -21.11 -13.37 -2.89
N CYS A 187 -22.03 -14.00 -3.58
CA CYS A 187 -22.47 -13.58 -4.91
C CYS A 187 -23.29 -12.28 -4.89
N ASP A 188 -23.70 -11.79 -3.74
CA ASP A 188 -24.50 -10.57 -3.58
C ASP A 188 -23.64 -9.31 -3.31
N GLU A 189 -22.31 -9.42 -3.39
CA GLU A 189 -21.42 -8.30 -3.13
C GLU A 189 -21.54 -7.21 -4.21
N LEU A 190 -21.72 -5.97 -3.75
CA LEU A 190 -21.54 -4.76 -4.55
C LEU A 190 -20.28 -4.05 -4.06
N LEU A 191 -19.25 -4.06 -4.90
CA LEU A 191 -17.95 -3.46 -4.61
C LEU A 191 -17.90 -2.01 -5.10
N LEU A 192 -17.48 -1.09 -4.24
CA LEU A 192 -16.97 0.24 -4.62
C LEU A 192 -15.45 0.23 -4.49
N ASP A 193 -14.74 0.35 -5.61
CA ASP A 193 -13.28 0.48 -5.67
C ASP A 193 -12.89 1.94 -5.85
N VAL A 194 -12.38 2.56 -4.78
CA VAL A 194 -11.93 3.95 -4.73
C VAL A 194 -10.45 4.01 -5.06
N GLY A 195 -10.10 4.72 -6.13
CA GLY A 195 -8.75 4.67 -6.71
C GLY A 195 -8.52 3.32 -7.39
N ALA A 196 -9.38 3.00 -8.36
CA ALA A 196 -9.35 1.72 -9.06
C ALA A 196 -8.12 1.53 -9.94
N CYS A 197 -7.39 2.62 -10.26
CA CYS A 197 -6.18 2.63 -11.07
C CYS A 197 -6.40 1.90 -12.41
N VAL A 198 -5.71 0.79 -12.64
CA VAL A 198 -5.86 -0.05 -13.84
C VAL A 198 -6.76 -1.27 -13.64
N GLY A 199 -7.36 -1.43 -12.45
CA GLY A 199 -8.37 -2.44 -12.14
C GLY A 199 -7.86 -3.74 -11.53
N ASP A 200 -6.62 -3.80 -11.04
CA ASP A 200 -6.04 -5.04 -10.50
C ASP A 200 -6.84 -5.61 -9.32
N ALA A 201 -7.32 -4.74 -8.42
CA ALA A 201 -8.15 -5.17 -7.29
C ALA A 201 -9.51 -5.70 -7.76
N ILE A 202 -10.10 -5.10 -8.78
CA ILE A 202 -11.36 -5.54 -9.37
C ILE A 202 -11.20 -6.93 -10.01
N LEU A 203 -10.13 -7.15 -10.78
CA LEU A 203 -9.83 -8.45 -11.37
C LEU A 203 -9.66 -9.51 -10.28
N SER A 204 -8.89 -9.21 -9.25
CA SER A 204 -8.70 -10.10 -8.11
C SER A 204 -10.02 -10.38 -7.36
N PHE A 205 -10.90 -9.38 -7.23
CA PHE A 205 -12.24 -9.56 -6.65
C PHE A 205 -13.08 -10.52 -7.51
N ALA A 206 -13.19 -10.25 -8.79
CA ALA A 206 -13.98 -11.09 -9.71
C ALA A 206 -13.50 -12.55 -9.71
N ASP A 207 -12.17 -12.76 -9.70
CA ASP A 207 -11.58 -14.10 -9.58
C ASP A 207 -11.96 -14.77 -8.24
N SER A 208 -11.93 -14.01 -7.12
CA SER A 208 -12.22 -14.54 -5.77
C SER A 208 -13.68 -15.00 -5.60
N VAL A 209 -14.61 -14.41 -6.33
CA VAL A 209 -16.04 -14.78 -6.34
C VAL A 209 -16.44 -15.57 -7.58
N SER A 210 -15.47 -16.09 -8.37
CA SER A 210 -15.70 -16.85 -9.60
C SER A 210 -16.62 -16.12 -10.61
N GLY A 211 -16.50 -14.81 -10.69
CA GLY A 211 -17.29 -13.94 -11.56
C GLY A 211 -18.74 -13.73 -11.10
N GLN A 212 -19.12 -14.18 -9.91
CA GLN A 212 -20.48 -14.03 -9.38
C GLN A 212 -20.51 -12.91 -8.33
N TYR A 213 -21.09 -11.78 -8.67
CA TYR A 213 -21.25 -10.61 -7.80
C TYR A 213 -22.44 -9.76 -8.27
N LYS A 214 -22.95 -8.91 -7.40
CA LYS A 214 -24.05 -8.02 -7.71
C LYS A 214 -23.66 -6.91 -8.67
N GLY A 215 -22.47 -6.34 -8.50
CA GLY A 215 -21.94 -5.29 -9.35
C GLY A 215 -20.63 -4.68 -8.81
N ILE A 216 -20.05 -3.82 -9.61
CA ILE A 216 -18.81 -3.10 -9.28
C ILE A 216 -19.01 -1.63 -9.66
N ILE A 217 -18.60 -0.72 -8.76
CA ILE A 217 -18.48 0.71 -9.03
C ILE A 217 -16.98 1.02 -8.96
N ALA A 218 -16.39 1.46 -10.06
CA ALA A 218 -14.97 1.72 -10.18
C ALA A 218 -14.73 3.23 -10.35
N ALA A 219 -14.16 3.88 -9.33
CA ALA A 219 -13.85 5.30 -9.35
C ALA A 219 -12.34 5.52 -9.54
N GLU A 220 -11.97 6.20 -10.62
CA GLU A 220 -10.58 6.54 -10.95
C GLU A 220 -10.52 7.93 -11.61
N PRO A 221 -9.97 8.94 -10.94
CA PRO A 221 -9.95 10.30 -11.48
C PRO A 221 -8.90 10.53 -12.58
N ASP A 222 -7.82 9.75 -12.63
CA ASP A 222 -6.80 9.90 -13.64
C ASP A 222 -7.27 9.37 -15.01
N GLU A 223 -7.19 10.21 -16.02
CA GLU A 223 -7.69 9.90 -17.37
C GLU A 223 -6.97 8.72 -18.03
N GLN A 224 -5.65 8.62 -17.82
CA GLN A 224 -4.86 7.54 -18.42
C GLN A 224 -5.15 6.21 -17.73
N ASN A 225 -5.20 6.23 -16.39
CA ASN A 225 -5.56 5.05 -15.61
C ASN A 225 -7.00 4.64 -15.87
N PHE A 226 -7.93 5.58 -15.93
CA PHE A 226 -9.34 5.32 -16.25
C PHE A 226 -9.51 4.65 -17.62
N SER A 227 -8.78 5.11 -18.63
CA SER A 227 -8.80 4.51 -19.96
C SER A 227 -8.25 3.07 -19.94
N LYS A 228 -7.14 2.86 -19.23
CA LYS A 228 -6.55 1.51 -19.04
C LYS A 228 -7.49 0.59 -18.24
N LEU A 229 -8.10 1.11 -17.16
CA LEU A 229 -9.10 0.41 -16.35
C LEU A 229 -10.22 -0.17 -17.23
N ARG A 230 -10.87 0.68 -18.03
CA ARG A 230 -11.94 0.25 -18.94
C ARG A 230 -11.49 -0.81 -19.93
N ALA A 231 -10.32 -0.59 -20.56
CA ALA A 231 -9.75 -1.54 -21.51
C ALA A 231 -9.46 -2.90 -20.86
N ASN A 232 -8.91 -2.91 -19.63
CA ASN A 232 -8.63 -4.13 -18.89
C ASN A 232 -9.91 -4.90 -18.52
N MET A 233 -10.94 -4.22 -18.03
CA MET A 233 -12.22 -4.87 -17.71
C MET A 233 -12.85 -5.53 -18.95
N ILE A 234 -12.90 -4.83 -20.06
CA ILE A 234 -13.40 -5.36 -21.33
C ILE A 234 -12.56 -6.57 -21.77
N LYS A 235 -11.24 -6.45 -21.77
CA LYS A 235 -10.32 -7.53 -22.19
C LYS A 235 -10.45 -8.78 -21.34
N ARG A 236 -10.77 -8.64 -20.06
CA ARG A 236 -10.88 -9.74 -19.09
C ARG A 236 -12.32 -10.26 -18.94
N GLY A 237 -13.29 -9.66 -19.64
CA GLY A 237 -14.70 -10.06 -19.58
C GLY A 237 -15.33 -9.81 -18.20
N VAL A 238 -14.93 -8.74 -17.50
CA VAL A 238 -15.54 -8.35 -16.24
C VAL A 238 -16.76 -7.49 -16.55
N ASP A 239 -17.94 -8.02 -16.26
CA ASP A 239 -19.22 -7.40 -16.55
C ASP A 239 -19.79 -6.63 -15.35
N ASN A 240 -20.90 -5.93 -15.55
CA ASN A 240 -21.63 -5.19 -14.51
C ASN A 240 -20.76 -4.18 -13.74
N VAL A 241 -19.93 -3.40 -14.46
CA VAL A 241 -19.06 -2.36 -13.92
C VAL A 241 -19.59 -0.99 -14.28
N ILE A 242 -19.86 -0.17 -13.27
CA ILE A 242 -20.13 1.27 -13.39
C ILE A 242 -18.82 2.01 -13.25
N PHE A 243 -18.39 2.71 -14.30
CA PHE A 243 -17.16 3.48 -14.30
C PHE A 243 -17.43 4.95 -13.98
N ARG A 244 -16.67 5.50 -13.02
CA ARG A 244 -16.76 6.90 -12.57
C ARG A 244 -15.40 7.57 -12.68
N GLN A 245 -15.31 8.62 -13.51
CA GLN A 245 -14.09 9.41 -13.67
C GLN A 245 -14.14 10.62 -12.76
N GLU A 246 -14.23 10.38 -11.46
CA GLU A 246 -14.40 11.40 -10.41
C GLU A 246 -13.51 11.07 -9.22
N CYS A 247 -13.17 12.09 -8.45
CA CYS A 247 -12.61 11.91 -7.10
C CYS A 247 -13.74 11.58 -6.12
N LEU A 248 -13.54 10.60 -5.25
CA LEU A 248 -14.39 10.44 -4.08
C LEU A 248 -13.80 11.25 -2.94
N TYR A 249 -14.62 12.10 -2.31
CA TYR A 249 -14.15 13.05 -1.30
C TYR A 249 -15.23 13.32 -0.24
N ASP A 250 -15.01 14.30 0.67
CA ASP A 250 -15.97 14.69 1.71
C ASP A 250 -17.07 15.65 1.25
N GLN A 251 -16.96 16.19 0.04
CA GLN A 251 -17.92 17.13 -0.54
C GLN A 251 -18.11 16.90 -2.03
N ASP A 252 -19.31 17.26 -2.52
CA ASP A 252 -19.62 17.27 -3.94
C ASP A 252 -19.13 18.57 -4.58
N GLY A 253 -18.67 18.51 -5.85
CA GLY A 253 -18.20 19.66 -6.60
C GLY A 253 -16.90 19.41 -7.33
N TYR A 254 -15.86 20.14 -7.01
CA TYR A 254 -14.55 20.03 -7.64
C TYR A 254 -13.45 20.07 -6.59
N VAL A 255 -12.41 19.27 -6.82
CA VAL A 255 -11.16 19.27 -6.05
C VAL A 255 -9.97 19.39 -6.98
N TYR A 256 -8.83 19.81 -6.43
CA TYR A 256 -7.57 19.76 -7.18
C TYR A 256 -6.93 18.38 -7.03
N PHE A 257 -6.64 17.77 -8.17
CA PHE A 257 -6.04 16.44 -8.27
C PHE A 257 -4.69 16.55 -8.98
N GLU A 258 -3.64 16.10 -8.33
CA GLU A 258 -2.32 15.98 -8.91
C GLU A 258 -2.05 14.51 -9.23
N GLY A 259 -2.05 14.18 -10.52
CA GLY A 259 -1.78 12.85 -11.05
C GLY A 259 -0.53 12.86 -11.90
N GLU A 260 0.49 12.10 -11.50
CA GLU A 260 1.61 11.76 -12.36
C GLU A 260 1.83 10.24 -12.35
N LYS A 261 1.83 9.63 -13.56
CA LYS A 261 2.32 8.27 -13.85
C LYS A 261 1.92 7.21 -12.80
N GLU A 262 0.66 6.84 -12.72
CA GLU A 262 0.13 5.78 -11.85
C GLU A 262 -0.07 6.17 -10.37
N ARG A 263 0.18 7.42 -9.99
CA ARG A 263 0.06 7.90 -8.61
C ARG A 263 -0.57 9.28 -8.61
N GLY A 264 -1.76 9.39 -8.12
CA GLY A 264 -2.46 10.66 -7.98
C GLY A 264 -2.91 10.86 -6.55
N GLY A 265 -3.07 12.11 -6.16
CA GLY A 265 -3.59 12.50 -4.87
C GLY A 265 -4.46 13.73 -4.97
N ILE A 266 -5.43 13.86 -4.07
CA ILE A 266 -6.22 15.07 -3.95
C ILE A 266 -5.37 16.09 -3.18
N CYS A 267 -5.19 17.26 -3.78
CA CYS A 267 -4.45 18.37 -3.17
C CYS A 267 -5.39 19.33 -2.42
N GLY A 268 -6.66 18.97 -2.23
CA GLY A 268 -7.69 19.84 -1.64
C GLY A 268 -7.83 21.17 -2.40
N ASP A 269 -8.04 22.25 -1.68
CA ASP A 269 -8.18 23.61 -2.25
C ASP A 269 -6.84 24.33 -2.50
N THR A 270 -5.73 23.61 -2.58
CA THR A 270 -4.39 24.22 -2.71
C THR A 270 -4.13 24.90 -4.05
N GLY A 271 -5.00 24.70 -5.05
CA GLY A 271 -4.84 25.23 -6.40
C GLY A 271 -3.71 24.58 -7.20
N ARG A 272 -3.11 23.51 -6.68
CA ARG A 272 -2.10 22.70 -7.37
C ARG A 272 -2.75 21.50 -8.05
N GLY A 273 -2.27 21.15 -9.25
CA GLY A 273 -2.84 20.06 -10.04
C GLY A 273 -3.97 20.52 -10.96
N ARG A 274 -4.70 19.56 -11.50
CA ARG A 274 -5.89 19.82 -12.36
C ARG A 274 -7.18 19.80 -11.54
N SER A 275 -8.15 20.62 -11.91
CA SER A 275 -9.50 20.53 -11.36
C SER A 275 -10.14 19.21 -11.80
N CYS A 276 -10.69 18.48 -10.86
CA CYS A 276 -11.34 17.19 -11.07
C CYS A 276 -12.72 17.20 -10.40
N PRO A 277 -13.78 16.68 -11.05
CA PRO A 277 -15.06 16.49 -10.41
C PRO A 277 -14.91 15.62 -9.15
N ALA A 278 -15.62 15.98 -8.10
CA ALA A 278 -15.65 15.25 -6.85
C ALA A 278 -17.09 14.99 -6.42
N ILE A 279 -17.30 13.81 -5.81
CA ILE A 279 -18.58 13.41 -5.26
C ILE A 279 -18.36 12.66 -3.95
N THR A 280 -19.28 12.81 -3.00
CA THR A 280 -19.27 11.99 -1.78
C THR A 280 -19.77 10.57 -2.08
N ILE A 281 -19.32 9.58 -1.31
CA ILE A 281 -19.85 8.21 -1.45
C ILE A 281 -21.34 8.17 -1.15
N ASP A 282 -21.81 8.96 -0.18
CA ASP A 282 -23.24 9.08 0.14
C ASP A 282 -24.06 9.61 -1.06
N SER A 283 -23.56 10.62 -1.77
CA SER A 283 -24.23 11.18 -2.96
C SER A 283 -24.17 10.23 -4.15
N LEU A 284 -23.01 9.59 -4.38
CA LEU A 284 -22.85 8.56 -5.41
C LEU A 284 -23.82 7.40 -5.21
N CYS A 285 -23.93 6.87 -3.99
CA CYS A 285 -24.85 5.77 -3.68
C CYS A 285 -26.31 6.18 -3.90
N ARG A 286 -26.68 7.42 -3.56
CA ARG A 286 -28.02 7.97 -3.80
C ARG A 286 -28.30 8.11 -5.28
N GLU A 287 -27.35 8.67 -6.06
CA GLU A 287 -27.46 8.82 -7.51
C GLU A 287 -27.70 7.46 -8.22
N LEU A 288 -26.99 6.43 -7.77
CA LEU A 288 -27.09 5.09 -8.34
C LEU A 288 -28.18 4.22 -7.70
N ALA A 289 -28.89 4.72 -6.67
CA ALA A 289 -29.90 4.00 -5.90
C ALA A 289 -29.37 2.68 -5.29
N VAL A 290 -28.15 2.71 -4.74
CA VAL A 290 -27.47 1.53 -4.19
C VAL A 290 -27.18 1.62 -2.69
N GLU A 291 -27.76 2.59 -1.95
CA GLU A 291 -27.47 2.82 -0.53
C GLU A 291 -27.67 1.58 0.35
N GLN A 292 -28.65 0.74 0.02
CA GLN A 292 -28.95 -0.49 0.76
C GLN A 292 -28.16 -1.71 0.25
N SER A 293 -27.45 -1.56 -0.84
CA SER A 293 -26.82 -2.68 -1.55
C SER A 293 -25.29 -2.65 -1.48
N LEU A 294 -24.70 -1.48 -1.23
CA LEU A 294 -23.25 -1.34 -1.15
C LEU A 294 -22.73 -2.17 0.03
N SER A 295 -21.91 -3.17 -0.26
CA SER A 295 -21.46 -4.14 0.74
C SER A 295 -19.95 -4.06 1.02
N ILE A 296 -19.17 -3.53 0.07
CA ILE A 296 -17.71 -3.39 0.22
C ILE A 296 -17.26 -2.02 -0.32
N ILE A 297 -16.47 -1.32 0.46
CA ILE A 297 -15.72 -0.11 0.04
C ILE A 297 -14.24 -0.42 0.18
N LYS A 298 -13.52 -0.49 -0.94
CA LYS A 298 -12.06 -0.63 -0.95
C LYS A 298 -11.45 0.71 -1.33
N ILE A 299 -10.49 1.19 -0.52
CA ILE A 299 -9.81 2.48 -0.69
C ILE A 299 -8.30 2.23 -0.86
N ASN A 300 -7.78 2.61 -2.01
CA ASN A 300 -6.35 2.63 -2.28
C ASN A 300 -5.91 4.03 -2.74
N PHE A 301 -6.15 4.99 -1.86
CA PHE A 301 -5.91 6.40 -2.13
C PHE A 301 -5.29 7.06 -0.88
N PRO A 302 -3.97 7.01 -0.71
CA PRO A 302 -3.31 7.20 0.59
C PRO A 302 -3.42 8.60 1.20
N PHE A 303 -3.73 9.62 0.41
CA PHE A 303 -3.64 11.01 0.88
C PHE A 303 -4.96 11.63 1.35
N SER A 304 -6.09 10.93 1.19
CA SER A 304 -7.41 11.50 1.48
C SER A 304 -8.38 10.46 2.06
N VAL A 305 -7.86 9.45 2.73
CA VAL A 305 -8.72 8.40 3.29
C VAL A 305 -9.71 8.93 4.31
N PRO A 306 -9.34 9.80 5.27
CA PRO A 306 -10.31 10.35 6.23
C PRO A 306 -11.44 11.12 5.53
N GLU A 307 -11.12 11.97 4.56
CA GLU A 307 -12.09 12.77 3.80
C GLU A 307 -13.05 11.86 3.03
N ILE A 308 -12.53 10.82 2.37
CA ILE A 308 -13.34 9.82 1.66
C ILE A 308 -14.31 9.11 2.62
N LEU A 309 -13.84 8.73 3.82
CA LEU A 309 -14.66 8.10 4.85
C LEU A 309 -15.74 9.06 5.37
N TRP A 310 -15.43 10.34 5.57
CA TRP A 310 -16.41 11.35 5.95
C TRP A 310 -17.47 11.59 4.86
N GLY A 311 -17.09 11.49 3.58
CA GLY A 311 -18.02 11.48 2.45
C GLY A 311 -18.92 10.25 2.37
N ALA A 312 -18.61 9.20 3.11
CA ALA A 312 -19.40 7.96 3.22
C ALA A 312 -20.18 7.85 4.55
N ARG A 313 -20.12 8.86 5.43
CA ARG A 313 -20.61 8.75 6.80
C ARG A 313 -22.04 8.22 6.93
N GLY A 314 -22.93 8.60 6.03
CA GLY A 314 -24.32 8.16 6.04
C GLY A 314 -24.46 6.67 5.77
N ILE A 315 -23.75 6.16 4.79
CA ILE A 315 -23.68 4.74 4.44
C ILE A 315 -23.02 3.94 5.56
N LEU A 316 -21.87 4.42 6.08
CA LEU A 316 -21.13 3.73 7.14
C LEU A 316 -21.91 3.58 8.44
N GLN A 317 -22.78 4.55 8.74
CA GLN A 317 -23.66 4.49 9.91
C GLN A 317 -24.88 3.60 9.71
N LYS A 318 -25.45 3.57 8.50
CA LYS A 318 -26.73 2.90 8.22
C LYS A 318 -26.60 1.44 7.82
N THR A 319 -25.73 1.16 6.87
CA THR A 319 -25.62 -0.18 6.26
C THR A 319 -24.33 -0.91 6.61
N LYS A 320 -23.34 -0.20 7.15
CA LYS A 320 -22.09 -0.77 7.66
C LYS A 320 -21.40 -1.69 6.62
N PRO A 321 -21.11 -1.22 5.40
CA PRO A 321 -20.37 -2.01 4.42
C PRO A 321 -18.97 -2.35 4.96
N LYS A 322 -18.41 -3.46 4.51
CA LYS A 322 -17.01 -3.82 4.78
C LYS A 322 -16.08 -2.75 4.21
N ILE A 323 -15.11 -2.28 4.98
CA ILE A 323 -14.15 -1.27 4.55
C ILE A 323 -12.77 -1.91 4.46
N ILE A 324 -12.08 -1.70 3.35
CA ILE A 324 -10.73 -2.22 3.09
C ILE A 324 -9.84 -1.03 2.70
N ILE A 325 -8.84 -0.73 3.51
CA ILE A 325 -7.96 0.42 3.30
C ILE A 325 -6.51 -0.06 3.26
N ARG A 326 -5.80 0.25 2.19
CA ARG A 326 -4.35 0.05 2.14
C ARG A 326 -3.66 1.14 2.97
N ALA A 327 -3.34 0.82 4.22
CA ALA A 327 -2.86 1.77 5.22
C ALA A 327 -1.34 1.76 5.42
N GLY A 328 -0.62 0.81 4.82
CA GLY A 328 0.83 0.63 5.02
C GLY A 328 1.73 1.66 4.30
N PHE A 329 1.15 2.67 3.66
CA PHE A 329 1.92 3.75 3.04
C PHE A 329 2.63 4.64 4.07
N ASP A 330 1.90 4.99 5.14
CA ASP A 330 2.35 5.88 6.20
C ASP A 330 1.56 5.57 7.48
N GLU A 331 2.22 5.62 8.63
CA GLU A 331 1.60 5.45 9.94
C GLU A 331 0.48 6.46 10.23
N LYS A 332 0.60 7.67 9.68
CA LYS A 332 -0.43 8.72 9.81
C LYS A 332 -1.72 8.30 9.08
N VAL A 333 -1.59 7.71 7.89
CA VAL A 333 -2.74 7.18 7.14
C VAL A 333 -3.45 6.11 7.94
N LEU A 334 -2.69 5.17 8.54
CA LEU A 334 -3.24 4.12 9.38
C LEU A 334 -4.04 4.70 10.56
N LEU A 335 -3.41 5.59 11.34
CA LEU A 335 -4.03 6.17 12.54
C LEU A 335 -5.22 7.07 12.20
N ALA A 336 -5.11 7.88 11.14
CA ALA A 336 -6.20 8.76 10.70
C ALA A 336 -7.40 7.97 10.17
N SER A 337 -7.15 6.88 9.41
CA SER A 337 -8.20 5.99 8.93
C SER A 337 -8.94 5.32 10.09
N TYR A 338 -8.20 4.78 11.06
CA TYR A 338 -8.78 4.17 12.26
C TYR A 338 -9.66 5.18 13.02
N ARG A 339 -9.13 6.38 13.31
CA ARG A 339 -9.88 7.44 14.01
C ARG A 339 -11.18 7.79 13.27
N ALA A 340 -11.10 8.06 11.97
CA ALA A 340 -12.28 8.40 11.17
C ALA A 340 -13.35 7.30 11.20
N ILE A 341 -12.95 6.02 11.05
CA ILE A 341 -13.89 4.90 11.12
C ILE A 341 -14.57 4.84 12.49
N LYS A 342 -13.82 4.94 13.59
CA LYS A 342 -14.37 4.83 14.94
C LYS A 342 -15.20 6.04 15.34
N GLU A 343 -14.89 7.24 14.86
CA GLU A 343 -15.71 8.44 15.05
C GLU A 343 -17.03 8.37 14.29
N ILE A 344 -17.00 7.87 13.03
CA ILE A 344 -18.21 7.72 12.22
C ILE A 344 -19.11 6.60 12.76
N ASN A 345 -18.53 5.44 13.04
CA ASN A 345 -19.28 4.30 13.57
C ASN A 345 -18.38 3.42 14.47
N PRO A 346 -18.50 3.55 15.81
CA PRO A 346 -17.66 2.79 16.75
C PRO A 346 -17.90 1.27 16.75
N GLN A 347 -18.95 0.78 16.07
CA GLN A 347 -19.28 -0.64 16.01
C GLN A 347 -18.43 -1.44 15.00
N TYR A 348 -17.59 -0.78 14.21
CA TYR A 348 -16.68 -1.49 13.32
C TYR A 348 -15.64 -2.28 14.13
N CYS A 349 -15.51 -3.56 13.80
CA CYS A 349 -14.42 -4.43 14.25
C CYS A 349 -13.20 -4.22 13.33
N ILE A 350 -12.03 -4.00 13.92
CA ILE A 350 -10.82 -3.63 13.17
C ILE A 350 -9.85 -4.80 13.12
N HIS A 351 -9.38 -5.11 11.91
CA HIS A 351 -8.36 -6.11 11.66
C HIS A 351 -7.23 -5.54 10.79
N LEU A 352 -6.05 -6.12 10.91
CA LEU A 352 -4.89 -5.77 10.07
C LEU A 352 -4.30 -7.03 9.44
N ARG A 353 -3.96 -6.96 8.16
CA ARG A 353 -3.23 -8.01 7.43
C ARG A 353 -2.23 -7.39 6.46
N TYR A 354 -1.18 -8.10 6.16
CA TYR A 354 -0.34 -7.76 5.00
C TYR A 354 -0.96 -8.36 3.73
N THR A 355 -1.28 -7.49 2.77
CA THR A 355 -1.78 -7.87 1.45
C THR A 355 -0.88 -7.31 0.36
N LEU A 356 -0.84 -7.95 -0.81
CA LEU A 356 -0.14 -7.44 -2.01
C LEU A 356 1.35 -7.14 -1.83
N GLY A 357 2.00 -7.71 -0.83
CA GLY A 357 3.44 -7.54 -0.58
C GLY A 357 3.77 -6.52 0.51
N ILE A 358 5.02 -6.50 0.88
CA ILE A 358 5.62 -5.59 1.86
C ILE A 358 6.61 -4.65 1.15
N PRO A 359 6.88 -3.49 1.72
CA PRO A 359 6.46 -2.97 3.03
C PRO A 359 5.07 -2.32 3.06
N GLN A 360 4.52 -1.97 1.93
CA GLN A 360 3.31 -1.12 1.83
C GLN A 360 2.00 -1.89 1.97
N GLY A 361 2.06 -3.20 2.13
CA GLY A 361 0.90 -4.08 2.08
C GLY A 361 0.05 -4.11 3.34
N LEU A 362 0.41 -3.40 4.41
CA LEU A 362 -0.45 -3.37 5.59
C LEU A 362 -1.80 -2.78 5.23
N THR A 363 -2.84 -3.59 5.42
CA THR A 363 -4.21 -3.26 5.04
C THR A 363 -5.09 -3.30 6.29
N LEU A 364 -5.87 -2.25 6.50
CA LEU A 364 -6.87 -2.15 7.52
C LEU A 364 -8.20 -2.67 6.96
N PHE A 365 -8.83 -3.56 7.70
CA PHE A 365 -10.18 -4.07 7.47
C PHE A 365 -11.07 -3.62 8.61
N ALA A 366 -12.23 -3.05 8.27
CA ALA A 366 -13.27 -2.72 9.22
C ALA A 366 -14.57 -3.42 8.80
N VAL A 367 -15.08 -4.30 9.67
CA VAL A 367 -16.23 -5.16 9.42
C VAL A 367 -17.27 -5.08 10.53
#